data_bdd011ddfeea01563946c0b4f9843764
#
_entry.id   bdd011ddfeea01563946c0b4f9843764
#
_cell.length_a   1.000
_cell.length_b   1.000
_cell.length_c   1.000
_cell.angle_alpha   90.00
_cell.angle_beta   90.00
_cell.angle_gamma   90.00
#
_symmetry.space_group_name_H-M   'P 1'
#
loop_
_entity.id
_entity.type
_entity.pdbx_description
1 polymer ?
#
loop_
_entity_poly.entity_id
_entity_poly.type
_entity_poly.pdbx_seq_one_letter_code
_entity_poly.pdbx_strand_id
1 'polypeptide(L)'
;MPKQYPAIDVMKFLTAIGIIVLHCELSYISAITRIGLYFFFVASACFVFSKYHQETTVLKQKTITGFLWYIGRLYIVWSLLYFPLNLYEMQLRGEDVMYGLLNYVRNFFLTGSYWQLWFLNGLWVSVFLTAVGIRAKMPFKWLFVLALFPYTIGLGYFNYNWLYQIFLADNVLLNTLLAGLNFIWGSPINGLCLGFLFVVIGAYIGLKQPKHSANTLWWGTIISIAGVFSEQILIDYFYPNVVQAVYVFMPLCEYFLLLLLLSWDIKSHWIYGHLRKVSMYLFYLHTWLICIYGLWFNTGNNLHKFVFVFLTTLLASELLIWLSQRIKTLKYLT
;
A
#
# COMPACT_ATOMS: atom_id res chain seq x y z
N MET A 1 13.66 11.01 -23.53
CA MET A 1 12.56 10.25 -22.91
C MET A 1 12.87 10.10 -21.43
N PRO A 2 11.91 10.17 -20.52
CA PRO A 2 12.17 9.89 -19.10
C PRO A 2 12.70 8.46 -18.95
N LYS A 3 13.66 8.27 -18.03
CA LYS A 3 14.26 6.95 -17.77
C LYS A 3 13.16 5.98 -17.38
N GLN A 4 13.04 4.86 -18.08
CA GLN A 4 12.13 3.77 -17.73
C GLN A 4 12.82 2.79 -16.78
N TYR A 5 12.06 2.17 -15.93
CA TYR A 5 12.52 1.12 -15.00
C TYR A 5 11.66 -0.13 -15.22
N PRO A 6 11.96 -0.91 -16.28
CA PRO A 6 11.12 -2.02 -16.71
C PRO A 6 10.84 -3.05 -15.59
N ALA A 7 11.85 -3.42 -14.81
CA ALA A 7 11.69 -4.34 -13.69
C ALA A 7 10.67 -3.83 -12.64
N ILE A 8 10.70 -2.52 -12.37
CA ILE A 8 9.75 -1.90 -11.44
C ILE A 8 8.33 -1.90 -12.00
N ASP A 9 8.18 -1.62 -13.31
CA ASP A 9 6.87 -1.62 -13.96
C ASP A 9 6.25 -3.04 -13.98
N VAL A 10 7.07 -4.08 -14.26
CA VAL A 10 6.65 -5.48 -14.15
C VAL A 10 6.29 -5.85 -12.71
N MET A 11 7.13 -5.49 -11.74
CA MET A 11 6.87 -5.77 -10.32
C MET A 11 5.55 -5.12 -9.86
N LYS A 12 5.28 -3.87 -10.25
CA LYS A 12 3.99 -3.21 -9.97
C LYS A 12 2.80 -3.96 -10.56
N PHE A 13 2.94 -4.49 -11.76
CA PHE A 13 1.88 -5.29 -12.38
C PHE A 13 1.63 -6.61 -11.63
N LEU A 14 2.70 -7.35 -11.31
CA LEU A 14 2.59 -8.57 -10.50
C LEU A 14 1.99 -8.31 -9.12
N THR A 15 2.38 -7.21 -8.50
CA THR A 15 1.84 -6.74 -7.23
C THR A 15 0.34 -6.44 -7.31
N ALA A 16 -0.12 -5.78 -8.38
CA ALA A 16 -1.55 -5.50 -8.54
C ALA A 16 -2.37 -6.81 -8.67
N ILE A 17 -1.81 -7.84 -9.34
CA ILE A 17 -2.43 -9.18 -9.36
C ILE A 17 -2.44 -9.78 -7.94
N GLY A 18 -1.33 -9.68 -7.20
CA GLY A 18 -1.23 -10.15 -5.82
C GLY A 18 -2.28 -9.52 -4.90
N ILE A 19 -2.58 -8.22 -5.06
CA ILE A 19 -3.63 -7.54 -4.29
C ILE A 19 -5.01 -8.14 -4.60
N ILE A 20 -5.30 -8.49 -5.85
CA ILE A 20 -6.55 -9.19 -6.21
C ILE A 20 -6.61 -10.57 -5.53
N VAL A 21 -5.49 -11.32 -5.54
CA VAL A 21 -5.36 -12.61 -4.85
C VAL A 21 -5.69 -12.48 -3.37
N LEU A 22 -5.13 -11.45 -2.71
CA LEU A 22 -5.35 -11.16 -1.30
C LEU A 22 -6.84 -10.91 -0.99
N HIS A 23 -7.51 -10.07 -1.79
CA HIS A 23 -8.91 -9.74 -1.61
C HIS A 23 -9.89 -10.84 -2.07
N CYS A 24 -9.40 -11.82 -2.82
CA CYS A 24 -10.14 -13.03 -3.13
C CYS A 24 -9.91 -14.18 -2.12
N GLU A 25 -9.21 -13.89 -1.01
CA GLU A 25 -9.00 -14.84 0.11
C GLU A 25 -8.27 -16.14 -0.29
N LEU A 26 -7.36 -16.06 -1.26
CA LEU A 26 -6.47 -17.17 -1.59
C LEU A 26 -5.29 -17.16 -0.60
N SER A 27 -5.51 -17.70 0.59
CA SER A 27 -4.68 -17.56 1.79
C SER A 27 -3.23 -18.09 1.67
N TYR A 28 -2.98 -19.04 0.78
CA TYR A 28 -1.67 -19.69 0.67
C TYR A 28 -0.52 -18.79 0.19
N ILE A 29 -0.82 -17.59 -0.33
CA ILE A 29 0.17 -16.68 -0.93
C ILE A 29 0.18 -15.30 -0.23
N SER A 30 -0.30 -15.23 1.01
CA SER A 30 -0.51 -13.95 1.69
C SER A 30 0.79 -13.13 1.87
N ALA A 31 1.92 -13.75 2.22
CA ALA A 31 3.20 -13.06 2.37
C ALA A 31 3.67 -12.39 1.07
N ILE A 32 3.63 -13.11 -0.06
CA ILE A 32 4.01 -12.56 -1.38
C ILE A 32 3.15 -11.34 -1.73
N THR A 33 1.85 -11.45 -1.51
CA THR A 33 0.91 -10.38 -1.86
C THR A 33 1.14 -9.13 -1.02
N ARG A 34 1.55 -9.30 0.25
CA ARG A 34 1.87 -8.20 1.14
C ARG A 34 3.21 -7.54 0.82
N ILE A 35 4.25 -8.32 0.44
CA ILE A 35 5.48 -7.75 -0.13
C ILE A 35 5.11 -6.77 -1.25
N GLY A 36 4.28 -7.21 -2.18
CA GLY A 36 3.85 -6.35 -3.27
C GLY A 36 3.18 -5.04 -2.82
N LEU A 37 2.30 -5.08 -1.81
CA LEU A 37 1.61 -3.89 -1.30
C LEU A 37 2.60 -2.84 -0.78
N TYR A 38 3.58 -3.24 0.03
CA TYR A 38 4.59 -2.32 0.58
C TYR A 38 5.58 -1.85 -0.48
N PHE A 39 5.83 -2.66 -1.51
CA PHE A 39 6.64 -2.27 -2.66
C PHE A 39 6.13 -0.97 -3.33
N PHE A 40 4.81 -0.79 -3.42
CA PHE A 40 4.25 0.45 -3.96
C PHE A 40 4.62 1.69 -3.14
N PHE A 41 4.64 1.60 -1.80
CA PHE A 41 5.08 2.71 -0.95
C PHE A 41 6.54 3.06 -1.20
N VAL A 42 7.43 2.06 -1.12
CA VAL A 42 8.87 2.24 -1.27
C VAL A 42 9.23 2.76 -2.66
N ALA A 43 8.68 2.17 -3.71
CA ALA A 43 8.95 2.58 -5.08
C ALA A 43 8.43 4.00 -5.38
N SER A 44 7.20 4.33 -4.93
CA SER A 44 6.63 5.66 -5.14
C SER A 44 7.46 6.74 -4.45
N ALA A 45 7.85 6.52 -3.20
CA ALA A 45 8.71 7.42 -2.45
C ALA A 45 10.09 7.56 -3.10
N CYS A 46 10.71 6.43 -3.50
CA CYS A 46 12.02 6.46 -4.16
C CYS A 46 12.01 7.37 -5.38
N PHE A 47 11.03 7.25 -6.27
CA PHE A 47 10.97 8.07 -7.49
C PHE A 47 10.68 9.55 -7.19
N VAL A 48 9.79 9.85 -6.28
CA VAL A 48 9.48 11.23 -5.89
C VAL A 48 10.69 11.93 -5.29
N PHE A 49 11.37 11.26 -4.34
CA PHE A 49 12.52 11.85 -3.66
C PHE A 49 13.79 11.83 -4.51
N SER A 50 13.96 10.87 -5.46
CA SER A 50 15.01 10.94 -6.47
C SER A 50 14.86 12.17 -7.36
N LYS A 51 13.63 12.46 -7.83
CA LYS A 51 13.34 13.66 -8.61
C LYS A 51 13.57 14.92 -7.78
N TYR A 52 13.11 14.94 -6.53
CA TYR A 52 13.36 16.03 -5.58
C TYR A 52 14.88 16.30 -5.43
N HIS A 53 15.72 15.27 -5.40
CA HIS A 53 17.17 15.41 -5.25
C HIS A 53 17.84 16.11 -6.46
N GLN A 54 17.36 15.84 -7.66
CA GLN A 54 17.92 16.34 -8.92
C GLN A 54 17.51 17.80 -9.23
N GLU A 55 16.52 18.36 -8.54
CA GLU A 55 15.97 19.67 -8.88
C GLU A 55 16.57 20.83 -8.06
N THR A 56 16.42 22.04 -8.58
CA THR A 56 16.73 23.29 -7.86
C THR A 56 15.77 23.53 -6.69
N THR A 57 16.12 24.43 -5.75
CA THR A 57 15.36 24.64 -4.51
C THR A 57 13.88 24.96 -4.73
N VAL A 58 13.55 25.77 -5.75
CA VAL A 58 12.16 26.15 -6.07
C VAL A 58 11.39 24.96 -6.67
N LEU A 59 12.02 24.19 -7.56
CA LEU A 59 11.43 23.02 -8.21
C LEU A 59 11.26 21.85 -7.23
N LYS A 60 12.13 21.73 -6.23
CA LYS A 60 12.01 20.73 -5.15
C LYS A 60 10.67 20.79 -4.44
N GLN A 61 10.22 21.98 -4.09
CA GLN A 61 8.92 22.15 -3.45
C GLN A 61 7.79 21.77 -4.39
N LYS A 62 7.85 22.18 -5.67
CA LYS A 62 6.85 21.85 -6.68
C LYS A 62 6.75 20.33 -6.92
N THR A 63 7.85 19.59 -6.84
CA THR A 63 7.85 18.13 -7.01
C THR A 63 7.04 17.44 -5.91
N ILE A 64 7.27 17.78 -4.65
CA ILE A 64 6.54 17.16 -3.53
C ILE A 64 5.08 17.60 -3.53
N THR A 65 4.81 18.91 -3.64
CA THR A 65 3.42 19.41 -3.64
C THR A 65 2.63 18.91 -4.84
N GLY A 66 3.27 18.80 -6.02
CA GLY A 66 2.66 18.24 -7.21
C GLY A 66 2.31 16.77 -7.05
N PHE A 67 3.18 15.98 -6.41
CA PHE A 67 2.90 14.58 -6.12
C PHE A 67 1.78 14.43 -5.08
N LEU A 68 1.81 15.19 -3.98
CA LEU A 68 0.76 15.18 -2.97
C LEU A 68 -0.60 15.60 -3.56
N TRP A 69 -0.61 16.62 -4.43
CA TRP A 69 -1.82 17.02 -5.15
C TRP A 69 -2.33 15.91 -6.07
N TYR A 70 -1.43 15.24 -6.80
CA TYR A 70 -1.77 14.14 -7.69
C TYR A 70 -2.40 12.97 -6.90
N ILE A 71 -1.77 12.52 -5.82
CA ILE A 71 -2.31 11.42 -4.99
C ILE A 71 -3.61 11.84 -4.29
N GLY A 72 -3.66 13.07 -3.74
CA GLY A 72 -4.88 13.60 -3.09
C GLY A 72 -6.06 13.66 -4.06
N ARG A 73 -5.83 14.13 -5.29
CA ARG A 73 -6.85 14.13 -6.34
C ARG A 73 -7.34 12.72 -6.65
N LEU A 74 -6.43 11.78 -6.87
CA LEU A 74 -6.80 10.37 -7.12
C LEU A 74 -7.62 9.82 -5.95
N TYR A 75 -7.18 10.08 -4.72
CA TYR A 75 -7.89 9.63 -3.54
C TYR A 75 -9.32 10.19 -3.48
N ILE A 76 -9.51 11.49 -3.71
CA ILE A 76 -10.83 12.12 -3.72
C ILE A 76 -11.71 11.52 -4.82
N VAL A 77 -11.20 11.44 -6.06
CA VAL A 77 -11.98 10.92 -7.19
C VAL A 77 -12.43 9.48 -6.94
N TRP A 78 -11.52 8.61 -6.52
CA TRP A 78 -11.86 7.22 -6.24
C TRP A 78 -12.74 7.06 -4.98
N SER A 79 -12.58 7.92 -3.97
CA SER A 79 -13.50 7.96 -2.80
C SER A 79 -14.94 8.28 -3.21
N LEU A 80 -15.11 9.24 -4.12
CA LEU A 80 -16.43 9.58 -4.66
C LEU A 80 -17.02 8.43 -5.49
N LEU A 81 -16.21 7.75 -6.29
CA LEU A 81 -16.66 6.59 -7.06
C LEU A 81 -17.02 5.39 -6.17
N TYR A 82 -16.36 5.23 -5.01
CA TYR A 82 -16.65 4.16 -4.05
C TYR A 82 -17.74 4.51 -3.03
N PHE A 83 -18.15 5.76 -2.95
CA PHE A 83 -19.16 6.21 -1.99
C PHE A 83 -20.49 5.45 -2.11
N PRO A 84 -21.05 5.17 -3.32
CA PRO A 84 -22.26 4.36 -3.45
C PRO A 84 -22.12 2.94 -2.86
N LEU A 85 -20.95 2.31 -3.03
CA LEU A 85 -20.70 0.99 -2.41
C LEU A 85 -20.63 1.07 -0.88
N ASN A 86 -20.03 2.12 -0.33
CA ASN A 86 -20.07 2.33 1.13
C ASN A 86 -21.49 2.43 1.64
N LEU A 87 -22.35 3.20 0.97
CA LEU A 87 -23.76 3.31 1.35
C LEU A 87 -24.49 1.97 1.28
N TYR A 88 -24.25 1.21 0.21
CA TYR A 88 -24.81 -0.13 0.05
C TYR A 88 -24.37 -1.09 1.17
N GLU A 89 -23.09 -1.12 1.51
CA GLU A 89 -22.56 -1.93 2.60
C GLU A 89 -23.10 -1.51 3.98
N MET A 90 -23.24 -0.20 4.24
CA MET A 90 -23.89 0.31 5.46
C MET A 90 -25.33 -0.22 5.59
N GLN A 91 -26.07 -0.19 4.48
CA GLN A 91 -27.44 -0.72 4.46
C GLN A 91 -27.47 -2.23 4.71
N LEU A 92 -26.55 -3.00 4.10
CA LEU A 92 -26.47 -4.45 4.32
C LEU A 92 -26.16 -4.82 5.77
N ARG A 93 -25.33 -4.00 6.45
CA ARG A 93 -24.99 -4.20 7.88
C ARG A 93 -26.09 -3.69 8.83
N GLY A 94 -27.15 -3.05 8.33
CA GLY A 94 -28.18 -2.45 9.15
C GLY A 94 -27.66 -1.31 10.04
N GLU A 95 -26.58 -0.62 9.62
CA GLU A 95 -26.02 0.49 10.36
C GLU A 95 -26.92 1.72 10.27
N ASP A 96 -27.00 2.48 11.39
CA ASP A 96 -27.62 3.80 11.37
C ASP A 96 -26.90 4.70 10.36
N VAL A 97 -27.66 5.33 9.46
CA VAL A 97 -27.10 6.12 8.35
C VAL A 97 -26.23 7.27 8.85
N MET A 98 -26.64 7.97 9.92
CA MET A 98 -25.86 9.07 10.46
C MET A 98 -24.56 8.58 11.05
N TYR A 99 -24.59 7.50 11.81
CA TYR A 99 -23.38 6.87 12.38
C TYR A 99 -22.45 6.37 11.28
N GLY A 100 -22.97 5.70 10.25
CA GLY A 100 -22.21 5.23 9.10
C GLY A 100 -21.53 6.37 8.34
N LEU A 101 -22.23 7.50 8.10
CA LEU A 101 -21.66 8.68 7.45
C LEU A 101 -20.57 9.36 8.29
N LEU A 102 -20.75 9.46 9.62
CA LEU A 102 -19.73 10.00 10.51
C LEU A 102 -18.47 9.12 10.48
N ASN A 103 -18.62 7.80 10.51
CA ASN A 103 -17.52 6.85 10.36
C ASN A 103 -16.84 6.97 8.99
N TYR A 104 -17.61 7.13 7.92
CA TYR A 104 -17.05 7.34 6.58
C TYR A 104 -16.19 8.61 6.53
N VAL A 105 -16.68 9.73 7.08
CA VAL A 105 -15.92 11.00 7.13
C VAL A 105 -14.65 10.83 7.97
N ARG A 106 -14.74 10.21 9.15
CA ARG A 106 -13.55 9.92 9.97
C ARG A 106 -12.55 9.08 9.20
N ASN A 107 -13.00 7.98 8.58
CA ASN A 107 -12.14 7.06 7.86
C ASN A 107 -11.53 7.70 6.61
N PHE A 108 -12.27 8.59 5.92
CA PHE A 108 -11.74 9.36 4.80
C PHE A 108 -10.45 10.10 5.18
N PHE A 109 -10.37 10.69 6.36
CA PHE A 109 -9.17 11.42 6.80
C PHE A 109 -8.10 10.52 7.44
N LEU A 110 -8.47 9.45 8.13
CA LEU A 110 -7.57 8.73 9.01
C LEU A 110 -7.10 7.37 8.45
N THR A 111 -8.00 6.56 7.92
CA THR A 111 -7.72 5.16 7.56
C THR A 111 -8.00 4.83 6.09
N GLY A 112 -8.58 5.76 5.34
CA GLY A 112 -9.03 5.52 3.97
C GLY A 112 -10.52 5.31 3.87
N SER A 113 -11.12 5.83 2.79
CA SER A 113 -12.58 5.85 2.58
C SER A 113 -13.16 4.51 2.13
N TYR A 114 -12.33 3.58 1.65
CA TYR A 114 -12.71 2.23 1.23
C TYR A 114 -11.51 1.28 1.36
N TRP A 115 -11.75 -0.04 1.30
CA TRP A 115 -10.81 -1.12 1.62
C TRP A 115 -9.40 -0.95 1.06
N GLN A 116 -9.26 -0.70 -0.24
CA GLN A 116 -7.94 -0.50 -0.85
C GLN A 116 -7.48 0.97 -0.82
N LEU A 117 -8.40 1.92 -0.64
CA LEU A 117 -8.07 3.35 -0.74
C LEU A 117 -7.24 3.86 0.45
N TRP A 118 -7.16 3.08 1.54
CA TRP A 118 -6.25 3.38 2.64
C TRP A 118 -4.80 3.57 2.18
N PHE A 119 -4.40 2.85 1.10
CA PHE A 119 -3.07 2.98 0.52
C PHE A 119 -2.79 4.40 0.01
N LEU A 120 -3.74 5.03 -0.72
CA LEU A 120 -3.57 6.40 -1.22
C LEU A 120 -3.49 7.42 -0.09
N ASN A 121 -4.40 7.33 0.88
CA ASN A 121 -4.36 8.14 2.09
C ASN A 121 -3.03 7.94 2.83
N GLY A 122 -2.65 6.68 3.04
CA GLY A 122 -1.41 6.29 3.69
C GLY A 122 -0.17 6.82 2.98
N LEU A 123 -0.13 6.73 1.65
CA LEU A 123 0.98 7.25 0.85
C LEU A 123 1.06 8.78 0.96
N TRP A 124 -0.08 9.46 0.91
CA TRP A 124 -0.15 10.92 1.05
C TRP A 124 0.41 11.38 2.40
N VAL A 125 -0.11 10.82 3.50
CA VAL A 125 0.33 11.15 4.88
C VAL A 125 1.82 10.84 5.06
N SER A 126 2.27 9.67 4.63
CA SER A 126 3.66 9.23 4.81
C SER A 126 4.65 10.09 4.02
N VAL A 127 4.32 10.45 2.77
CA VAL A 127 5.16 11.34 1.94
C VAL A 127 5.19 12.74 2.54
N PHE A 128 4.05 13.26 3.01
CA PHE A 128 3.98 14.56 3.67
C PHE A 128 4.88 14.61 4.91
N LEU A 129 4.76 13.64 5.83
CA LEU A 129 5.57 13.58 7.05
C LEU A 129 7.07 13.44 6.74
N THR A 130 7.42 12.58 5.78
CA THR A 130 8.81 12.40 5.34
C THR A 130 9.37 13.70 4.76
N ALA A 131 8.59 14.40 3.93
CA ALA A 131 8.99 15.67 3.34
C ALA A 131 9.17 16.77 4.39
N VAL A 132 8.29 16.83 5.40
CA VAL A 132 8.43 17.75 6.55
C VAL A 132 9.72 17.48 7.30
N GLY A 133 10.03 16.22 7.63
CA GLY A 133 11.26 15.85 8.32
C GLY A 133 12.52 16.21 7.50
N ILE A 134 12.52 15.94 6.19
CA ILE A 134 13.63 16.31 5.29
C ILE A 134 13.78 17.84 5.21
N ARG A 135 12.68 18.60 5.13
CA ARG A 135 12.70 20.09 5.17
C ARG A 135 13.26 20.64 6.48
N ALA A 136 12.91 20.01 7.58
CA ALA A 136 13.45 20.33 8.91
C ALA A 136 14.93 19.88 9.07
N LYS A 137 15.56 19.39 7.99
CA LYS A 137 16.94 18.87 7.99
C LYS A 137 17.17 17.74 9.01
N MET A 138 16.11 16.99 9.33
CA MET A 138 16.20 15.87 10.26
C MET A 138 17.09 14.76 9.67
N PRO A 139 18.09 14.26 10.38
CA PRO A 139 18.90 13.13 9.94
C PRO A 139 18.04 11.87 9.73
N PHE A 140 18.33 11.08 8.70
CA PHE A 140 17.56 9.87 8.38
C PHE A 140 17.45 8.89 9.55
N LYS A 141 18.47 8.80 10.42
CA LYS A 141 18.41 7.96 11.62
C LYS A 141 17.19 8.28 12.50
N TRP A 142 16.86 9.57 12.66
CA TRP A 142 15.72 10.00 13.46
C TRP A 142 14.40 9.81 12.70
N LEU A 143 14.39 9.99 11.37
CA LEU A 143 13.23 9.65 10.56
C LEU A 143 12.91 8.15 10.64
N PHE A 144 13.94 7.28 10.61
CA PHE A 144 13.75 5.84 10.81
C PHE A 144 13.21 5.51 12.20
N VAL A 145 13.74 6.13 13.26
CA VAL A 145 13.24 5.92 14.63
C VAL A 145 11.78 6.35 14.75
N LEU A 146 11.44 7.55 14.22
CA LEU A 146 10.07 8.05 14.22
C LEU A 146 9.11 7.17 13.41
N ALA A 147 9.57 6.57 12.31
CA ALA A 147 8.75 5.71 11.49
C ALA A 147 8.66 4.27 12.03
N LEU A 148 9.71 3.80 12.72
CA LEU A 148 9.71 2.49 13.35
C LEU A 148 8.73 2.40 14.52
N PHE A 149 8.57 3.48 15.28
CA PHE A 149 7.66 3.50 16.43
C PHE A 149 6.19 3.15 16.05
N PRO A 150 5.52 3.86 15.12
CA PRO A 150 4.19 3.47 14.71
C PRO A 150 4.14 2.11 13.98
N TYR A 151 5.23 1.71 13.30
CA TYR A 151 5.32 0.40 12.69
C TYR A 151 5.29 -0.74 13.73
N THR A 152 5.96 -0.58 14.88
CA THR A 152 5.87 -1.56 15.97
C THR A 152 4.46 -1.64 16.57
N ILE A 153 3.72 -0.53 16.61
CA ILE A 153 2.29 -0.55 16.97
C ILE A 153 1.49 -1.39 15.95
N GLY A 154 1.74 -1.21 14.66
CA GLY A 154 1.14 -2.03 13.61
C GLY A 154 1.46 -3.53 13.77
N LEU A 155 2.73 -3.87 14.01
CA LEU A 155 3.15 -5.26 14.29
C LEU A 155 2.37 -5.84 15.48
N GLY A 156 2.31 -5.12 16.60
CA GLY A 156 1.60 -5.56 17.81
C GLY A 156 0.09 -5.69 17.62
N TYR A 157 -0.51 -4.84 16.78
CA TYR A 157 -1.95 -4.91 16.53
C TYR A 157 -2.33 -6.10 15.61
N PHE A 158 -1.48 -6.45 14.66
CA PHE A 158 -1.74 -7.51 13.66
C PHE A 158 -1.00 -8.80 14.05
N ASN A 159 0.13 -9.03 13.45
CA ASN A 159 0.86 -10.30 13.50
C ASN A 159 1.28 -10.73 14.91
N TYR A 160 1.49 -9.78 15.81
CA TYR A 160 1.94 -10.02 17.20
C TYR A 160 0.90 -9.62 18.25
N ASN A 161 -0.39 -9.66 17.89
CA ASN A 161 -1.49 -9.31 18.79
C ASN A 161 -1.49 -10.14 20.10
N TRP A 162 -1.01 -11.36 20.04
CA TRP A 162 -0.87 -12.23 21.20
C TRP A 162 0.13 -11.67 22.24
N LEU A 163 1.27 -11.08 21.77
CA LEU A 163 2.20 -10.39 22.68
C LEU A 163 1.52 -9.19 23.33
N TYR A 164 0.79 -8.43 22.54
CA TYR A 164 0.01 -7.31 23.02
C TYR A 164 -0.98 -7.75 24.11
N GLN A 165 -1.69 -8.86 23.93
CA GLN A 165 -2.61 -9.41 24.91
C GLN A 165 -1.89 -9.80 26.22
N ILE A 166 -0.72 -10.44 26.15
CA ILE A 166 0.06 -10.81 27.33
C ILE A 166 0.49 -9.58 28.15
N PHE A 167 0.98 -8.53 27.49
CA PHE A 167 1.48 -7.33 28.17
C PHE A 167 0.38 -6.37 28.64
N LEU A 168 -0.79 -6.41 28.04
CA LEU A 168 -1.86 -5.44 28.25
C LEU A 168 -3.09 -6.02 28.95
N ALA A 169 -3.26 -7.35 29.00
CA ALA A 169 -4.46 -7.99 29.54
C ALA A 169 -4.85 -7.47 30.93
N ASP A 170 -3.86 -7.24 31.79
CA ASP A 170 -4.06 -6.83 33.17
C ASP A 170 -3.93 -5.30 33.39
N ASN A 171 -3.60 -4.53 32.35
CA ASN A 171 -3.40 -3.10 32.49
C ASN A 171 -4.62 -2.30 32.03
N VAL A 172 -5.55 -2.04 32.95
CA VAL A 172 -6.81 -1.32 32.70
C VAL A 172 -6.56 0.07 32.09
N LEU A 173 -5.57 0.81 32.58
CA LEU A 173 -5.27 2.17 32.09
C LEU A 173 -4.82 2.11 30.62
N LEU A 174 -3.90 1.21 30.30
CA LEU A 174 -3.36 1.08 28.95
C LEU A 174 -4.43 0.57 27.96
N ASN A 175 -5.28 -0.39 28.39
CA ASN A 175 -6.42 -0.84 27.59
C ASN A 175 -7.42 0.29 27.31
N THR A 176 -7.71 1.12 28.32
CA THR A 176 -8.60 2.27 28.16
C THR A 176 -8.02 3.31 27.19
N LEU A 177 -6.71 3.61 27.30
CA LEU A 177 -6.01 4.51 26.39
C LEU A 177 -6.04 3.99 24.96
N LEU A 178 -5.80 2.71 24.75
CA LEU A 178 -5.82 2.09 23.44
C LEU A 178 -7.22 2.00 22.85
N ALA A 179 -8.22 1.72 23.66
CA ALA A 179 -9.62 1.79 23.25
C ALA A 179 -10.00 3.22 22.83
N GLY A 180 -9.55 4.24 23.58
CA GLY A 180 -9.71 5.65 23.22
C GLY A 180 -9.00 6.02 21.90
N LEU A 181 -7.76 5.56 21.73
CA LEU A 181 -7.02 5.75 20.48
C LEU A 181 -7.71 5.05 19.31
N ASN A 182 -8.20 3.82 19.48
CA ASN A 182 -8.94 3.10 18.44
C ASN A 182 -10.28 3.78 18.12
N PHE A 183 -10.97 4.33 19.11
CA PHE A 183 -12.21 5.08 18.89
C PHE A 183 -11.98 6.35 18.07
N ILE A 184 -10.91 7.12 18.37
CA ILE A 184 -10.58 8.37 17.68
C ILE A 184 -9.96 8.07 16.31
N TRP A 185 -8.98 7.17 16.26
CA TRP A 185 -8.14 6.93 15.09
C TRP A 185 -8.70 5.86 14.14
N GLY A 186 -9.54 4.96 14.64
CA GLY A 186 -9.98 3.79 13.90
C GLY A 186 -8.91 2.69 13.86
N SER A 187 -8.87 1.94 12.76
CA SER A 187 -7.89 0.87 12.58
C SER A 187 -6.47 1.42 12.37
N PRO A 188 -5.40 0.76 12.87
CA PRO A 188 -4.02 1.07 12.52
C PRO A 188 -3.65 0.71 11.07
N ILE A 189 -4.60 0.27 10.24
CA ILE A 189 -4.45 0.19 8.78
C ILE A 189 -4.44 1.62 8.24
N ASN A 190 -3.31 2.29 8.34
CA ASN A 190 -3.17 3.68 7.93
C ASN A 190 -1.73 3.99 7.51
N GLY A 191 -1.53 5.18 6.96
CA GLY A 191 -0.22 5.61 6.50
C GLY A 191 0.84 5.71 7.58
N LEU A 192 0.44 6.01 8.82
CA LEU A 192 1.40 6.17 9.92
C LEU A 192 1.98 4.83 10.36
N CYS A 193 1.09 3.84 10.64
CA CYS A 193 1.52 2.53 11.15
C CYS A 193 2.04 1.60 10.05
N LEU A 194 1.49 1.65 8.84
CA LEU A 194 1.82 0.71 7.78
C LEU A 194 2.63 1.32 6.62
N GLY A 195 2.50 2.63 6.36
CA GLY A 195 3.12 3.27 5.19
C GLY A 195 4.40 4.04 5.49
N PHE A 196 4.49 4.69 6.65
CA PHE A 196 5.51 5.70 6.92
C PHE A 196 6.94 5.15 6.86
N LEU A 197 7.19 3.99 7.46
CA LEU A 197 8.51 3.36 7.43
C LEU A 197 8.97 3.05 6.00
N PHE A 198 8.07 2.53 5.18
CA PHE A 198 8.37 2.19 3.78
C PHE A 198 8.62 3.44 2.92
N VAL A 199 7.89 4.53 3.17
CA VAL A 199 8.14 5.80 2.50
C VAL A 199 9.49 6.39 2.92
N VAL A 200 9.88 6.29 4.19
CA VAL A 200 11.21 6.71 4.66
C VAL A 200 12.32 5.87 4.01
N ILE A 201 12.14 4.55 3.88
CA ILE A 201 13.06 3.66 3.14
C ILE A 201 13.18 4.12 1.68
N GLY A 202 12.06 4.32 0.99
CA GLY A 202 12.07 4.78 -0.40
C GLY A 202 12.73 6.15 -0.56
N ALA A 203 12.46 7.09 0.34
CA ALA A 203 13.10 8.41 0.35
C ALA A 203 14.61 8.31 0.59
N TYR A 204 15.04 7.45 1.50
CA TYR A 204 16.46 7.18 1.73
C TYR A 204 17.14 6.65 0.46
N ILE A 205 16.55 5.64 -0.20
CA ILE A 205 17.09 5.11 -1.46
C ILE A 205 17.15 6.20 -2.54
N GLY A 206 16.07 6.98 -2.69
CA GLY A 206 15.99 8.03 -3.70
C GLY A 206 16.99 9.17 -3.50
N LEU A 207 17.24 9.57 -2.24
CA LEU A 207 18.13 10.69 -1.92
C LEU A 207 19.60 10.28 -1.75
N LYS A 208 19.85 9.11 -1.16
CA LYS A 208 21.23 8.67 -0.83
C LYS A 208 21.83 7.76 -1.88
N GLN A 209 20.98 7.10 -2.71
CA GLN A 209 21.41 6.18 -3.75
C GLN A 209 22.48 5.18 -3.27
N PRO A 210 22.17 4.40 -2.20
CA PRO A 210 23.14 3.50 -1.60
C PRO A 210 23.63 2.48 -2.64
N LYS A 211 24.94 2.25 -2.65
CA LYS A 211 25.59 1.31 -3.56
C LYS A 211 25.93 0.03 -2.81
N HIS A 212 25.50 -1.09 -3.36
CA HIS A 212 25.83 -2.42 -2.85
C HIS A 212 26.36 -3.29 -3.99
N SER A 213 27.15 -4.32 -3.67
CA SER A 213 27.53 -5.33 -4.65
C SER A 213 26.31 -6.13 -5.12
N ALA A 214 26.35 -6.67 -6.33
CA ALA A 214 25.28 -7.53 -6.84
C ALA A 214 25.00 -8.71 -5.89
N ASN A 215 26.03 -9.33 -5.35
CA ASN A 215 25.89 -10.42 -4.37
C ASN A 215 25.15 -9.97 -3.10
N THR A 216 25.49 -8.78 -2.58
CA THR A 216 24.78 -8.23 -1.41
C THR A 216 23.30 -8.00 -1.70
N LEU A 217 22.95 -7.51 -2.89
CA LEU A 217 21.56 -7.28 -3.27
C LEU A 217 20.81 -8.60 -3.42
N TRP A 218 21.39 -9.59 -4.08
CA TRP A 218 20.78 -10.91 -4.23
C TRP A 218 20.57 -11.62 -2.90
N TRP A 219 21.63 -11.76 -2.09
CA TRP A 219 21.54 -12.44 -0.80
C TRP A 219 20.64 -11.67 0.18
N GLY A 220 20.73 -10.33 0.21
CA GLY A 220 19.85 -9.51 1.04
C GLY A 220 18.38 -9.70 0.69
N THR A 221 18.06 -9.77 -0.61
CA THR A 221 16.68 -10.03 -1.09
C THR A 221 16.23 -11.44 -0.72
N ILE A 222 17.04 -12.48 -1.02
CA ILE A 222 16.68 -13.87 -0.74
C ILE A 222 16.47 -14.09 0.77
N ILE A 223 17.42 -13.63 1.60
CA ILE A 223 17.35 -13.81 3.06
C ILE A 223 16.15 -13.07 3.66
N SER A 224 15.89 -11.85 3.21
CA SER A 224 14.76 -11.08 3.74
C SER A 224 13.40 -11.63 3.28
N ILE A 225 13.28 -12.10 2.04
CA ILE A 225 12.08 -12.82 1.57
C ILE A 225 11.89 -14.11 2.37
N ALA A 226 12.96 -14.92 2.53
CA ALA A 226 12.89 -16.12 3.35
C ALA A 226 12.50 -15.80 4.81
N GLY A 227 12.99 -14.69 5.35
CA GLY A 227 12.59 -14.20 6.67
C GLY A 227 11.09 -13.89 6.76
N VAL A 228 10.52 -13.19 5.78
CA VAL A 228 9.05 -12.92 5.74
C VAL A 228 8.25 -14.21 5.67
N PHE A 229 8.67 -15.19 4.83
CA PHE A 229 7.99 -16.48 4.75
C PHE A 229 8.12 -17.32 6.02
N SER A 230 9.31 -17.36 6.62
CA SER A 230 9.52 -18.07 7.88
C SER A 230 8.68 -17.45 9.00
N GLU A 231 8.60 -16.13 9.06
CA GLU A 231 7.75 -15.41 10.00
C GLU A 231 6.26 -15.75 9.79
N GLN A 232 5.78 -15.78 8.53
CA GLN A 232 4.42 -16.20 8.23
C GLN A 232 4.15 -17.64 8.70
N ILE A 233 5.01 -18.58 8.35
CA ILE A 233 4.83 -20.00 8.71
C ILE A 233 4.79 -20.17 10.24
N LEU A 234 5.66 -19.48 10.96
CA LEU A 234 5.68 -19.54 12.43
C LEU A 234 4.39 -18.97 13.03
N ILE A 235 3.91 -17.84 12.51
CA ILE A 235 2.66 -17.23 12.97
C ILE A 235 1.48 -18.14 12.65
N ASP A 236 1.40 -18.68 11.44
CA ASP A 236 0.33 -19.62 11.04
C ASP A 236 0.32 -20.88 11.92
N TYR A 237 1.50 -21.36 12.30
CA TYR A 237 1.63 -22.56 13.13
C TYR A 237 1.21 -22.32 14.60
N PHE A 238 1.71 -21.21 15.21
CA PHE A 238 1.47 -20.95 16.62
C PHE A 238 0.19 -20.13 16.88
N TYR A 239 -0.23 -19.31 15.93
CA TYR A 239 -1.33 -18.35 16.06
C TYR A 239 -2.21 -18.29 14.79
N PRO A 240 -2.87 -19.38 14.40
CA PRO A 240 -3.54 -19.52 13.08
C PRO A 240 -4.70 -18.52 12.85
N ASN A 241 -5.22 -17.89 13.91
CA ASN A 241 -6.35 -16.95 13.83
C ASN A 241 -5.92 -15.49 13.81
N VAL A 242 -4.62 -15.20 13.74
CA VAL A 242 -4.12 -13.82 13.73
C VAL A 242 -4.21 -13.22 12.32
N VAL A 243 -4.75 -12.01 12.25
CA VAL A 243 -4.76 -11.24 11.01
C VAL A 243 -3.33 -10.78 10.70
N GLN A 244 -2.71 -11.37 9.69
CA GLN A 244 -1.37 -11.02 9.28
C GLN A 244 -1.43 -9.84 8.29
N ALA A 245 -0.83 -8.72 8.64
CA ALA A 245 -0.76 -7.53 7.79
C ALA A 245 0.67 -7.05 7.55
N VAL A 246 1.56 -7.19 8.53
CA VAL A 246 2.93 -6.67 8.53
C VAL A 246 3.89 -7.69 9.11
N TYR A 247 5.16 -7.67 8.70
CA TYR A 247 6.18 -8.61 9.14
C TYR A 247 7.46 -7.87 9.56
N VAL A 248 8.19 -8.40 10.53
CA VAL A 248 9.45 -7.82 11.01
C VAL A 248 10.48 -7.73 9.89
N PHE A 249 10.56 -8.74 9.02
CA PHE A 249 11.48 -8.76 7.89
C PHE A 249 11.04 -7.93 6.68
N MET A 250 9.79 -7.43 6.66
CA MET A 250 9.26 -6.68 5.51
C MET A 250 10.05 -5.43 5.14
N PRO A 251 10.46 -4.54 6.08
CA PRO A 251 11.23 -3.35 5.75
C PRO A 251 12.57 -3.68 5.08
N LEU A 252 13.23 -4.76 5.52
CA LEU A 252 14.48 -5.22 4.95
C LEU A 252 14.27 -5.81 3.56
N CYS A 253 13.21 -6.58 3.39
CA CYS A 253 12.79 -7.14 2.10
C CYS A 253 12.57 -6.03 1.06
N GLU A 254 11.78 -5.02 1.40
CA GLU A 254 11.49 -3.91 0.51
C GLU A 254 12.72 -3.08 0.14
N TYR A 255 13.62 -2.89 1.08
CA TYR A 255 14.89 -2.19 0.84
C TYR A 255 15.73 -2.92 -0.21
N PHE A 256 16.01 -4.21 0.00
CA PHE A 256 16.87 -4.98 -0.91
C PHE A 256 16.17 -5.27 -2.24
N LEU A 257 14.88 -5.61 -2.23
CA LEU A 257 14.11 -5.87 -3.44
C LEU A 257 14.09 -4.65 -4.38
N LEU A 258 13.80 -3.46 -3.85
CA LEU A 258 13.79 -2.25 -4.67
C LEU A 258 15.19 -1.98 -5.26
N LEU A 259 16.26 -2.07 -4.46
CA LEU A 259 17.63 -1.85 -4.95
C LEU A 259 18.04 -2.88 -5.99
N LEU A 260 17.68 -4.15 -5.78
CA LEU A 260 17.93 -5.21 -6.76
C LEU A 260 17.25 -4.91 -8.09
N LEU A 261 15.95 -4.56 -8.08
CA LEU A 261 15.21 -4.25 -9.30
C LEU A 261 15.70 -2.95 -9.98
N LEU A 262 16.18 -1.96 -9.21
CA LEU A 262 16.82 -0.75 -9.76
C LEU A 262 18.17 -1.02 -10.40
N SER A 263 18.88 -2.09 -10.00
CA SER A 263 20.16 -2.48 -10.57
C SER A 263 20.06 -3.20 -11.91
N TRP A 264 18.87 -3.67 -12.28
CA TRP A 264 18.67 -4.38 -13.54
C TRP A 264 18.63 -3.42 -14.72
N ASP A 265 19.52 -3.61 -15.67
CA ASP A 265 19.54 -2.86 -16.93
C ASP A 265 18.74 -3.62 -17.99
N ILE A 266 17.43 -3.39 -18.01
CA ILE A 266 16.51 -4.00 -18.98
C ILE A 266 16.21 -2.98 -20.07
N LYS A 267 16.32 -3.40 -21.33
CA LYS A 267 16.02 -2.55 -22.48
C LYS A 267 14.58 -2.04 -22.44
N SER A 268 14.43 -0.75 -22.59
CA SER A 268 13.13 -0.06 -22.62
C SER A 268 12.22 -0.58 -23.75
N HIS A 269 10.97 -0.84 -23.43
CA HIS A 269 9.93 -1.25 -24.40
C HIS A 269 8.59 -0.66 -24.01
N TRP A 270 7.73 -0.38 -24.99
CA TRP A 270 6.41 0.24 -24.75
C TRP A 270 5.52 -0.55 -23.79
N ILE A 271 5.66 -1.88 -23.76
CA ILE A 271 4.86 -2.78 -22.92
C ILE A 271 4.98 -2.44 -21.43
N TYR A 272 6.16 -2.03 -20.95
CA TYR A 272 6.36 -1.72 -19.52
C TYR A 272 5.55 -0.49 -19.09
N GLY A 273 5.51 0.54 -19.94
CA GLY A 273 4.64 1.70 -19.71
C GLY A 273 3.16 1.35 -19.74
N HIS A 274 2.77 0.37 -20.56
CA HIS A 274 1.41 -0.15 -20.61
C HIS A 274 1.07 -0.95 -19.35
N LEU A 275 1.94 -1.89 -18.94
CA LEU A 275 1.78 -2.66 -17.68
C LEU A 275 1.61 -1.76 -16.46
N ARG A 276 2.37 -0.66 -16.37
CA ARG A 276 2.21 0.33 -15.31
C ARG A 276 0.82 0.96 -15.28
N LYS A 277 0.22 1.27 -16.44
CA LYS A 277 -1.15 1.81 -16.51
C LYS A 277 -2.18 0.75 -16.12
N VAL A 278 -2.02 -0.47 -16.64
CA VAL A 278 -2.89 -1.61 -16.30
C VAL A 278 -2.84 -1.88 -14.80
N SER A 279 -1.64 -1.93 -14.18
CA SER A 279 -1.50 -2.18 -12.75
C SER A 279 -2.26 -1.20 -11.88
N MET A 280 -2.32 0.07 -12.31
CA MET A 280 -3.03 1.11 -11.58
C MET A 280 -4.56 0.90 -11.65
N TYR A 281 -5.10 0.58 -12.82
CA TYR A 281 -6.53 0.28 -12.94
C TYR A 281 -6.91 -1.05 -12.28
N LEU A 282 -6.06 -2.09 -12.34
CA LEU A 282 -6.25 -3.32 -11.58
C LEU A 282 -6.41 -3.01 -10.09
N PHE A 283 -5.55 -2.14 -9.54
CA PHE A 283 -5.63 -1.73 -8.16
C PHE A 283 -6.93 -0.97 -7.83
N TYR A 284 -7.40 -0.10 -8.72
CA TYR A 284 -8.59 0.70 -8.42
C TYR A 284 -9.92 -0.02 -8.68
N LEU A 285 -9.98 -0.97 -9.60
CA LEU A 285 -11.26 -1.55 -10.03
C LEU A 285 -11.62 -2.87 -9.36
N HIS A 286 -10.63 -3.64 -8.88
CA HIS A 286 -10.85 -5.02 -8.44
C HIS A 286 -11.92 -5.15 -7.36
N THR A 287 -12.00 -4.23 -6.41
CA THR A 287 -13.00 -4.29 -5.34
C THR A 287 -14.42 -4.04 -5.84
N TRP A 288 -14.62 -3.19 -6.86
CA TRP A 288 -15.89 -3.09 -7.57
C TRP A 288 -16.31 -4.44 -8.16
N LEU A 289 -15.38 -5.14 -8.81
CA LEU A 289 -15.63 -6.43 -9.45
C LEU A 289 -15.83 -7.55 -8.41
N ILE A 290 -15.21 -7.45 -7.24
CA ILE A 290 -15.48 -8.34 -6.10
C ILE A 290 -16.93 -8.16 -5.62
N CYS A 291 -17.39 -6.92 -5.47
CA CYS A 291 -18.78 -6.65 -5.06
C CYS A 291 -19.77 -7.17 -6.12
N ILE A 292 -19.50 -6.91 -7.40
CA ILE A 292 -20.35 -7.43 -8.51
C ILE A 292 -20.36 -8.94 -8.51
N TYR A 293 -19.20 -9.60 -8.30
CA TYR A 293 -19.15 -11.06 -8.17
C TYR A 293 -20.05 -11.56 -7.03
N GLY A 294 -19.98 -10.92 -5.87
CA GLY A 294 -20.81 -11.28 -4.71
C GLY A 294 -22.32 -11.15 -4.95
N LEU A 295 -22.73 -10.25 -5.84
CA LEU A 295 -24.14 -10.08 -6.22
C LEU A 295 -24.66 -11.18 -7.17
N TRP A 296 -23.78 -11.70 -8.02
CA TRP A 296 -24.18 -12.63 -9.11
C TRP A 296 -23.82 -14.08 -8.83
N PHE A 297 -22.78 -14.34 -8.05
CA PHE A 297 -22.25 -15.67 -7.81
C PHE A 297 -22.13 -15.95 -6.31
N ASN A 298 -22.81 -16.97 -5.84
CA ASN A 298 -22.73 -17.45 -4.46
C ASN A 298 -22.04 -18.82 -4.41
N THR A 299 -20.87 -18.96 -5.03
CA THR A 299 -20.23 -20.26 -5.20
C THR A 299 -19.34 -20.68 -4.03
N GLY A 300 -18.95 -19.76 -3.15
CA GLY A 300 -17.96 -20.03 -2.09
C GLY A 300 -16.56 -20.45 -2.58
N ASN A 301 -16.30 -20.42 -3.90
CA ASN A 301 -15.05 -20.84 -4.51
C ASN A 301 -14.14 -19.63 -4.75
N ASN A 302 -13.11 -19.48 -3.91
CA ASN A 302 -12.16 -18.37 -3.97
C ASN A 302 -11.35 -18.34 -5.27
N LEU A 303 -11.03 -19.49 -5.87
CA LEU A 303 -10.33 -19.54 -7.15
C LEU A 303 -11.23 -19.05 -8.29
N HIS A 304 -12.49 -19.46 -8.33
CA HIS A 304 -13.46 -18.96 -9.31
C HIS A 304 -13.66 -17.44 -9.15
N LYS A 305 -13.79 -16.95 -7.90
CA LYS A 305 -13.83 -15.52 -7.58
C LYS A 305 -12.61 -14.78 -8.13
N PHE A 306 -11.41 -15.29 -7.87
CA PHE A 306 -10.17 -14.70 -8.36
C PHE A 306 -10.12 -14.64 -9.89
N VAL A 307 -10.39 -15.74 -10.58
CA VAL A 307 -10.35 -15.79 -12.05
C VAL A 307 -11.34 -14.81 -12.66
N PHE A 308 -12.57 -14.79 -12.17
CA PHE A 308 -13.59 -13.84 -12.62
C PHE A 308 -13.13 -12.39 -12.40
N VAL A 309 -12.74 -12.04 -11.17
CA VAL A 309 -12.34 -10.68 -10.81
C VAL A 309 -11.11 -10.24 -11.59
N PHE A 310 -10.10 -11.10 -11.72
CA PHE A 310 -8.89 -10.77 -12.47
C PHE A 310 -9.17 -10.50 -13.95
N LEU A 311 -9.87 -11.41 -14.63
CA LEU A 311 -10.15 -11.26 -16.05
C LEU A 311 -11.07 -10.06 -16.34
N THR A 312 -12.12 -9.88 -15.56
CA THR A 312 -13.03 -8.76 -15.75
C THR A 312 -12.37 -7.42 -15.41
N THR A 313 -11.53 -7.37 -14.36
CA THR A 313 -10.77 -6.17 -14.03
C THR A 313 -9.73 -5.84 -15.10
N LEU A 314 -9.06 -6.85 -15.67
CA LEU A 314 -8.11 -6.68 -16.77
C LEU A 314 -8.80 -6.10 -18.00
N LEU A 315 -9.93 -6.67 -18.42
CA LEU A 315 -10.72 -6.16 -19.56
C LEU A 315 -11.22 -4.74 -19.30
N ALA A 316 -11.72 -4.44 -18.11
CA ALA A 316 -12.15 -3.09 -17.73
C ALA A 316 -10.97 -2.10 -17.73
N SER A 317 -9.78 -2.53 -17.32
CA SER A 317 -8.56 -1.72 -17.34
C SER A 317 -8.17 -1.35 -18.77
N GLU A 318 -8.18 -2.31 -19.69
CA GLU A 318 -7.88 -2.07 -21.11
C GLU A 318 -8.91 -1.12 -21.75
N LEU A 319 -10.20 -1.34 -21.45
CA LEU A 319 -11.25 -0.46 -21.93
C LEU A 319 -11.07 0.97 -21.42
N LEU A 320 -10.76 1.16 -20.13
CA LEU A 320 -10.53 2.49 -19.57
C LEU A 320 -9.27 3.16 -20.13
N ILE A 321 -8.19 2.40 -20.36
CA ILE A 321 -6.99 2.92 -21.03
C ILE A 321 -7.35 3.41 -22.43
N TRP A 322 -8.11 2.64 -23.19
CA TRP A 322 -8.54 3.02 -24.53
C TRP A 322 -9.48 4.26 -24.51
N LEU A 323 -10.46 4.28 -23.61
CA LEU A 323 -11.37 5.42 -23.44
C LEU A 323 -10.63 6.69 -23.00
N SER A 324 -9.65 6.59 -22.10
CA SER A 324 -8.86 7.73 -21.60
C SER A 324 -8.04 8.45 -22.69
N GLN A 325 -7.78 7.77 -23.81
CA GLN A 325 -7.16 8.39 -24.98
C GLN A 325 -8.14 9.28 -25.78
N ARG A 326 -9.45 9.00 -25.68
CA ARG A 326 -10.52 9.70 -26.41
C ARG A 326 -11.25 10.72 -25.54
N ILE A 327 -11.45 10.43 -24.27
CA ILE A 327 -12.23 11.25 -23.34
C ILE A 327 -11.27 11.90 -22.33
N LYS A 328 -11.07 13.22 -22.44
CA LYS A 328 -10.10 13.96 -21.61
C LYS A 328 -10.38 13.87 -20.11
N THR A 329 -11.65 13.81 -19.72
CA THR A 329 -12.03 13.70 -18.30
C THR A 329 -11.59 12.40 -17.65
N LEU A 330 -11.50 11.29 -18.39
CA LEU A 330 -11.03 10.00 -17.85
C LEU A 330 -9.54 10.00 -17.48
N LYS A 331 -8.76 10.99 -17.94
CA LYS A 331 -7.37 11.17 -17.48
C LYS A 331 -7.25 11.53 -16.02
N TYR A 332 -8.34 11.96 -15.37
CA TYR A 332 -8.36 12.21 -13.92
C TYR A 332 -8.43 10.92 -13.09
N LEU A 333 -8.73 9.79 -13.70
CA LEU A 333 -8.76 8.48 -13.04
C LEU A 333 -7.36 7.87 -12.87
N THR A 334 -6.35 8.47 -13.51
CA THR A 334 -4.96 7.99 -13.49
C THR A 334 -3.98 9.08 -13.10
#